data_afe5587fec4af8a0a095ff903e793402
#
_entry.id   afe5587fec4af8a0a095ff903e793402
#
_cell.length_a   1.000
_cell.length_b   1.000
_cell.length_c   1.000
_cell.angle_alpha   90.00
_cell.angle_beta   90.00
_cell.angle_gamma   90.00
#
_symmetry.space_group_name_H-M   'P 1'
#
loop_
_entity.id
_entity.type
_entity.pdbx_description
1 polymer ?
#
loop_
_entity_poly.entity_id
_entity_poly.type
_entity_poly.pdbx_seq_one_letter_code
_entity_poly.pdbx_strand_id
1 'polypeptide(L)'
;MTGPAVTRVLVADDQTVVREGIVMLLGLLPGIEVVGAAADGEEAVALVARHRPDVVLMDLRMPRCDGVEATRRIRAGYPGTEVVVLTTYADDESLFPALRAGARGYLTKDAGGEEIARAIADVRSGAAGLSPQVQLRLLERLSGEAAAGTAGAAGTTGTAGAAATSGTTGVPGPAPSGEPVAGPAAVPPDGLTAREAEVLGLIAEGLSNTEIARRLYVSPATVKTHINNLFAKTGVRDRAQAVAYAFRHGITGSPQ
;
A
#
# COMPACT_ATOMS: atom_id res chain seq x y z
N MET A 1 -36.60 -25.98 2.54
CA MET A 1 -35.26 -25.98 1.94
C MET A 1 -34.88 -24.50 1.73
N THR A 2 -34.17 -23.94 2.68
CA THR A 2 -33.63 -22.56 2.55
C THR A 2 -32.54 -22.60 1.49
N GLY A 3 -32.75 -21.91 0.35
CA GLY A 3 -31.70 -21.74 -0.65
C GLY A 3 -30.47 -21.10 -0.02
N PRO A 4 -29.29 -21.20 -0.65
CA PRO A 4 -28.08 -20.56 -0.15
C PRO A 4 -28.36 -19.06 0.05
N ALA A 5 -28.06 -18.54 1.25
CA ALA A 5 -28.31 -17.14 1.58
C ALA A 5 -27.46 -16.28 0.64
N VAL A 6 -28.11 -15.40 -0.13
CA VAL A 6 -27.44 -14.46 -1.02
C VAL A 6 -26.74 -13.39 -0.17
N THR A 7 -25.44 -13.17 -0.43
CA THR A 7 -24.64 -12.16 0.25
C THR A 7 -24.86 -10.81 -0.41
N ARG A 8 -25.31 -9.84 0.36
CA ARG A 8 -25.58 -8.47 -0.12
C ARG A 8 -24.33 -7.62 0.01
N VAL A 9 -23.83 -7.13 -1.10
CA VAL A 9 -22.56 -6.40 -1.19
C VAL A 9 -22.79 -4.97 -1.69
N LEU A 10 -22.12 -4.02 -1.07
CA LEU A 10 -22.03 -2.64 -1.52
C LEU A 10 -20.60 -2.36 -2.00
N VAL A 11 -20.43 -1.62 -3.09
CA VAL A 11 -19.12 -1.23 -3.63
C VAL A 11 -18.94 0.27 -3.45
N ALA A 12 -17.80 0.70 -2.88
CA ALA A 12 -17.45 2.11 -2.72
C ALA A 12 -16.06 2.37 -3.32
N ASP A 13 -16.01 3.18 -4.37
CA ASP A 13 -14.80 3.54 -5.11
C ASP A 13 -15.05 4.87 -5.86
N ASP A 14 -14.12 5.81 -5.81
CA ASP A 14 -14.27 7.10 -6.48
C ASP A 14 -14.07 7.01 -8.01
N GLN A 15 -13.36 5.98 -8.48
CA GLN A 15 -13.09 5.74 -9.88
C GLN A 15 -14.26 4.99 -10.54
N THR A 16 -15.04 5.67 -11.35
CA THR A 16 -16.24 5.09 -11.99
C THR A 16 -15.96 3.81 -12.75
N VAL A 17 -14.87 3.76 -13.54
CA VAL A 17 -14.51 2.57 -14.34
C VAL A 17 -14.18 1.37 -13.45
N VAL A 18 -13.47 1.59 -12.35
CA VAL A 18 -13.12 0.54 -11.38
C VAL A 18 -14.37 0.05 -10.67
N ARG A 19 -15.19 0.98 -10.18
CA ARG A 19 -16.45 0.69 -9.49
C ARG A 19 -17.40 -0.14 -10.35
N GLU A 20 -17.63 0.28 -11.60
CA GLU A 20 -18.48 -0.44 -12.56
C GLU A 20 -17.90 -1.82 -12.91
N GLY A 21 -16.58 -1.92 -13.09
CA GLY A 21 -15.88 -3.19 -13.33
C GLY A 21 -16.08 -4.18 -12.19
N ILE A 22 -15.94 -3.73 -10.93
CA ILE A 22 -16.18 -4.58 -9.75
C ILE A 22 -17.64 -5.00 -9.65
N VAL A 23 -18.58 -4.07 -9.87
CA VAL A 23 -20.02 -4.38 -9.87
C VAL A 23 -20.36 -5.44 -10.93
N MET A 24 -19.83 -5.31 -12.14
CA MET A 24 -20.01 -6.30 -13.20
C MET A 24 -19.42 -7.66 -12.80
N LEU A 25 -18.20 -7.67 -12.26
CA LEU A 25 -17.51 -8.88 -11.83
C LEU A 25 -18.31 -9.62 -10.75
N LEU A 26 -18.77 -8.89 -9.73
CA LEU A 26 -19.59 -9.45 -8.65
C LEU A 26 -20.93 -10.01 -9.16
N GLY A 27 -21.54 -9.37 -10.16
CA GLY A 27 -22.77 -9.84 -10.79
C GLY A 27 -22.65 -11.18 -11.50
N LEU A 28 -21.41 -11.61 -11.85
CA LEU A 28 -21.13 -12.92 -12.43
C LEU A 28 -20.91 -14.02 -11.38
N LEU A 29 -20.78 -13.64 -10.09
CA LEU A 29 -20.49 -14.60 -9.02
C LEU A 29 -21.77 -15.13 -8.39
N PRO A 30 -21.93 -16.46 -8.28
CA PRO A 30 -23.12 -17.02 -7.69
C PRO A 30 -23.23 -16.70 -6.18
N GLY A 31 -24.43 -16.39 -5.71
CA GLY A 31 -24.69 -16.12 -4.31
C GLY A 31 -24.28 -14.72 -3.82
N ILE A 32 -23.91 -13.82 -4.72
CA ILE A 32 -23.61 -12.42 -4.42
C ILE A 32 -24.64 -11.51 -5.12
N GLU A 33 -25.15 -10.52 -4.40
CA GLU A 33 -26.04 -9.46 -4.90
C GLU A 33 -25.43 -8.10 -4.60
N VAL A 34 -25.18 -7.29 -5.63
CA VAL A 34 -24.74 -5.90 -5.44
C VAL A 34 -25.96 -5.04 -5.15
N VAL A 35 -26.06 -4.50 -3.94
CA VAL A 35 -27.21 -3.72 -3.47
C VAL A 35 -27.00 -2.20 -3.59
N GLY A 36 -25.81 -1.76 -3.96
CA GLY A 36 -25.49 -0.35 -4.17
C GLY A 36 -24.05 -0.14 -4.56
N ALA A 37 -23.79 1.06 -5.14
CA ALA A 37 -22.49 1.53 -5.50
C ALA A 37 -22.33 2.99 -5.10
N ALA A 38 -21.24 3.36 -4.42
CA ALA A 38 -20.95 4.69 -3.88
C ALA A 38 -19.70 5.26 -4.53
N ALA A 39 -19.67 6.57 -4.75
CA ALA A 39 -18.51 7.28 -5.30
C ALA A 39 -17.61 7.91 -4.22
N ASP A 40 -18.02 7.85 -2.96
CA ASP A 40 -17.25 8.34 -1.81
C ASP A 40 -17.76 7.73 -0.49
N GLY A 41 -17.04 8.03 0.61
CA GLY A 41 -17.37 7.49 1.92
C GLY A 41 -18.68 7.98 2.53
N GLU A 42 -19.11 9.23 2.26
CA GLU A 42 -20.40 9.74 2.75
C GLU A 42 -21.56 8.99 2.10
N GLU A 43 -21.50 8.81 0.78
CA GLU A 43 -22.49 8.04 0.04
C GLU A 43 -22.50 6.58 0.48
N ALA A 44 -21.31 5.99 0.71
CA ALA A 44 -21.19 4.63 1.21
C ALA A 44 -21.91 4.44 2.56
N VAL A 45 -21.68 5.34 3.53
CA VAL A 45 -22.36 5.31 4.83
C VAL A 45 -23.88 5.45 4.68
N ALA A 46 -24.33 6.36 3.82
CA ALA A 46 -25.76 6.57 3.56
C ALA A 46 -26.43 5.33 2.93
N LEU A 47 -25.74 4.69 1.98
CA LEU A 47 -26.25 3.47 1.33
C LEU A 47 -26.22 2.26 2.29
N VAL A 48 -25.23 2.15 3.17
CA VAL A 48 -25.21 1.14 4.25
C VAL A 48 -26.41 1.32 5.18
N ALA A 49 -26.73 2.56 5.57
CA ALA A 49 -27.91 2.86 6.39
C ALA A 49 -29.19 2.37 5.74
N ARG A 50 -29.32 2.58 4.44
CA ARG A 50 -30.53 2.28 3.62
C ARG A 50 -30.65 0.79 3.31
N HIS A 51 -29.57 0.17 2.84
CA HIS A 51 -29.60 -1.18 2.27
C HIS A 51 -29.18 -2.27 3.23
N ARG A 52 -28.47 -1.92 4.33
CA ARG A 52 -27.95 -2.90 5.31
C ARG A 52 -27.23 -4.05 4.61
N PRO A 53 -26.18 -3.81 3.82
CA PRO A 53 -25.44 -4.87 3.17
C PRO A 53 -24.73 -5.74 4.21
N ASP A 54 -24.43 -6.99 3.83
CA ASP A 54 -23.61 -7.90 4.63
C ASP A 54 -22.13 -7.46 4.59
N VAL A 55 -21.67 -7.03 3.41
CA VAL A 55 -20.26 -6.65 3.16
C VAL A 55 -20.21 -5.35 2.35
N VAL A 56 -19.24 -4.50 2.68
CA VAL A 56 -18.84 -3.34 1.86
C VAL A 56 -17.44 -3.60 1.32
N LEU A 57 -17.28 -3.52 -0.01
CA LEU A 57 -15.98 -3.39 -0.65
C LEU A 57 -15.62 -1.90 -0.69
N MET A 58 -14.58 -1.49 0.03
CA MET A 58 -14.29 -0.09 0.33
C MET A 58 -12.93 0.33 -0.20
N ASP A 59 -12.90 1.27 -1.15
CA ASP A 59 -11.64 1.97 -1.45
C ASP A 59 -11.25 2.90 -0.30
N LEU A 60 -9.96 3.02 -0.05
CA LEU A 60 -9.46 3.90 1.01
C LEU A 60 -9.30 5.35 0.54
N ARG A 61 -9.02 5.56 -0.74
CA ARG A 61 -8.72 6.91 -1.27
C ARG A 61 -9.91 7.47 -2.03
N MET A 62 -10.83 8.06 -1.31
CA MET A 62 -12.01 8.71 -1.88
C MET A 62 -12.09 10.18 -1.43
N PRO A 63 -12.69 11.06 -2.24
CA PRO A 63 -12.91 12.45 -1.86
C PRO A 63 -13.94 12.59 -0.74
N ARG A 64 -14.00 13.75 -0.09
CA ARG A 64 -14.94 14.13 0.98
C ARG A 64 -14.78 13.31 2.25
N CYS A 65 -15.10 12.06 2.23
CA CYS A 65 -14.91 11.11 3.31
C CYS A 65 -14.07 9.94 2.78
N ASP A 66 -12.89 9.74 3.35
CA ASP A 66 -12.02 8.63 2.97
C ASP A 66 -12.55 7.29 3.49
N GLY A 67 -12.03 6.19 2.94
CA GLY A 67 -12.51 4.86 3.28
C GLY A 67 -12.20 4.44 4.70
N VAL A 68 -11.18 5.00 5.36
CA VAL A 68 -10.86 4.70 6.77
C VAL A 68 -11.94 5.29 7.68
N GLU A 69 -12.31 6.56 7.45
CA GLU A 69 -13.36 7.21 8.22
C GLU A 69 -14.73 6.59 7.94
N ALA A 70 -15.03 6.29 6.67
CA ALA A 70 -16.26 5.58 6.30
C ALA A 70 -16.33 4.21 6.99
N THR A 71 -15.24 3.44 6.99
CA THR A 71 -15.16 2.15 7.71
C THR A 71 -15.45 2.31 9.19
N ARG A 72 -14.85 3.30 9.85
CA ARG A 72 -15.07 3.56 11.27
C ARG A 72 -16.54 3.85 11.57
N ARG A 73 -17.19 4.71 10.78
CA ARG A 73 -18.62 5.05 10.93
C ARG A 73 -19.53 3.84 10.68
N ILE A 74 -19.23 3.05 9.64
CA ILE A 74 -19.99 1.84 9.32
C ILE A 74 -19.86 0.83 10.45
N ARG A 75 -18.66 0.53 10.93
CA ARG A 75 -18.46 -0.44 12.00
C ARG A 75 -19.06 -0.02 13.33
N ALA A 76 -19.07 1.28 13.64
CA ALA A 76 -19.71 1.82 14.84
C ALA A 76 -21.25 1.78 14.76
N GLY A 77 -21.82 2.16 13.63
CA GLY A 77 -23.28 2.27 13.46
C GLY A 77 -23.97 0.99 12.98
N TYR A 78 -23.25 0.12 12.29
CA TYR A 78 -23.78 -1.08 11.62
C TYR A 78 -22.87 -2.29 11.85
N PRO A 79 -22.79 -2.83 13.07
CA PRO A 79 -21.86 -3.91 13.44
C PRO A 79 -22.08 -5.20 12.68
N GLY A 80 -23.26 -5.41 12.09
CA GLY A 80 -23.56 -6.54 11.21
C GLY A 80 -23.04 -6.41 9.79
N THR A 81 -22.53 -5.24 9.38
CA THR A 81 -21.92 -5.02 8.07
C THR A 81 -20.41 -5.14 8.19
N GLU A 82 -19.81 -6.07 7.48
CA GLU A 82 -18.36 -6.24 7.42
C GLU A 82 -17.75 -5.35 6.34
N VAL A 83 -16.48 -4.98 6.50
CA VAL A 83 -15.76 -4.15 5.53
C VAL A 83 -14.53 -4.88 5.04
N VAL A 84 -14.45 -5.04 3.71
CA VAL A 84 -13.27 -5.49 2.97
C VAL A 84 -12.70 -4.31 2.22
N VAL A 85 -11.47 -3.95 2.51
CA VAL A 85 -10.77 -2.85 1.84
C VAL A 85 -10.28 -3.29 0.47
N LEU A 86 -10.47 -2.44 -0.52
CA LEU A 86 -9.87 -2.55 -1.84
C LEU A 86 -8.84 -1.44 -2.02
N THR A 87 -7.63 -1.76 -2.41
CA THR A 87 -6.57 -0.76 -2.66
C THR A 87 -5.79 -1.07 -3.92
N THR A 88 -5.26 -0.03 -4.54
CA THR A 88 -4.33 -0.20 -5.68
C THR A 88 -2.95 -0.71 -5.25
N TYR A 89 -2.59 -0.51 -3.98
CA TYR A 89 -1.32 -0.95 -3.42
C TYR A 89 -1.50 -1.33 -1.95
N ALA A 90 -0.89 -2.42 -1.54
CA ALA A 90 -0.80 -2.78 -0.13
C ALA A 90 0.26 -1.88 0.57
N ASP A 91 -0.06 -0.58 0.73
CA ASP A 91 0.78 0.36 1.48
C ASP A 91 0.54 0.18 2.96
N ASP A 92 1.61 0.05 3.76
CA ASP A 92 1.52 -0.03 5.22
C ASP A 92 0.83 1.21 5.83
N GLU A 93 0.95 2.38 5.18
CA GLU A 93 0.32 3.63 5.62
C GLU A 93 -1.21 3.58 5.62
N SER A 94 -1.81 2.77 4.74
CA SER A 94 -3.28 2.65 4.62
C SER A 94 -3.83 1.42 5.32
N LEU A 95 -3.05 0.34 5.41
CA LEU A 95 -3.46 -0.95 5.95
C LEU A 95 -3.84 -0.85 7.45
N PHE A 96 -2.92 -0.35 8.28
CA PHE A 96 -3.13 -0.32 9.73
C PHE A 96 -4.25 0.62 10.17
N PRO A 97 -4.38 1.85 9.61
CA PRO A 97 -5.54 2.69 9.88
C PRO A 97 -6.87 2.01 9.54
N ALA A 98 -6.96 1.30 8.42
CA ALA A 98 -8.17 0.59 8.02
C ALA A 98 -8.52 -0.57 8.96
N LEU A 99 -7.53 -1.38 9.38
CA LEU A 99 -7.73 -2.45 10.36
C LEU A 99 -8.15 -1.89 11.72
N ARG A 100 -7.54 -0.80 12.20
CA ARG A 100 -7.94 -0.12 13.44
C ARG A 100 -9.34 0.48 13.35
N ALA A 101 -9.77 0.90 12.16
CA ALA A 101 -11.14 1.36 11.91
C ALA A 101 -12.16 0.21 11.92
N GLY A 102 -11.72 -1.06 11.92
CA GLY A 102 -12.55 -2.25 12.00
C GLY A 102 -12.75 -2.99 10.68
N ALA A 103 -11.93 -2.72 9.65
CA ALA A 103 -11.91 -3.55 8.44
C ALA A 103 -11.47 -4.98 8.79
N ARG A 104 -12.13 -5.97 8.21
CA ARG A 104 -11.82 -7.39 8.42
C ARG A 104 -11.24 -8.09 7.21
N GLY A 105 -11.30 -7.48 6.05
CA GLY A 105 -10.70 -7.96 4.82
C GLY A 105 -9.84 -6.90 4.17
N TYR A 106 -8.85 -7.33 3.38
CA TYR A 106 -7.98 -6.44 2.64
C TYR A 106 -7.51 -7.12 1.37
N LEU A 107 -7.85 -6.52 0.22
CA LEU A 107 -7.52 -6.98 -1.12
C LEU A 107 -6.89 -5.85 -1.93
N THR A 108 -6.16 -6.22 -2.95
CA THR A 108 -5.72 -5.29 -3.98
C THR A 108 -6.79 -5.17 -5.08
N LYS A 109 -6.89 -4.03 -5.76
CA LYS A 109 -7.89 -3.79 -6.82
C LYS A 109 -7.67 -4.64 -8.09
N ASP A 110 -6.56 -5.33 -8.18
CA ASP A 110 -6.25 -6.33 -9.21
C ASP A 110 -6.67 -7.75 -8.82
N ALA A 111 -7.27 -7.93 -7.64
CA ALA A 111 -7.81 -9.21 -7.19
C ALA A 111 -8.87 -9.73 -8.17
N GLY A 112 -8.76 -11.01 -8.52
CA GLY A 112 -9.73 -11.68 -9.38
C GLY A 112 -11.05 -11.97 -8.65
N GLY A 113 -12.10 -12.27 -9.44
CA GLY A 113 -13.44 -12.54 -8.87
C GLY A 113 -13.47 -13.64 -7.82
N GLU A 114 -12.69 -14.70 -8.00
CA GLU A 114 -12.59 -15.81 -7.03
C GLU A 114 -11.95 -15.36 -5.70
N GLU A 115 -10.96 -14.48 -5.77
CA GLU A 115 -10.30 -13.95 -4.57
C GLU A 115 -11.24 -13.01 -3.81
N ILE A 116 -11.97 -12.16 -4.52
CA ILE A 116 -12.99 -11.28 -3.92
C ILE A 116 -14.10 -12.12 -3.29
N ALA A 117 -14.62 -13.15 -3.99
CA ALA A 117 -15.65 -14.04 -3.45
C ALA A 117 -15.19 -14.76 -2.18
N ARG A 118 -13.95 -15.23 -2.15
CA ARG A 118 -13.34 -15.87 -0.98
C ARG A 118 -13.25 -14.90 0.19
N ALA A 119 -12.72 -13.69 -0.03
CA ALA A 119 -12.61 -12.69 1.03
C ALA A 119 -13.99 -12.29 1.60
N ILE A 120 -15.01 -12.17 0.75
CA ILE A 120 -16.40 -11.94 1.18
C ILE A 120 -16.89 -13.09 2.06
N ALA A 121 -16.66 -14.34 1.67
CA ALA A 121 -17.06 -15.51 2.45
C ALA A 121 -16.32 -15.58 3.79
N ASP A 122 -15.02 -15.30 3.81
CA ASP A 122 -14.17 -15.31 5.00
C ASP A 122 -14.67 -14.28 6.02
N VAL A 123 -14.88 -13.02 5.62
CA VAL A 123 -15.34 -12.00 6.56
C VAL A 123 -16.75 -12.27 7.08
N ARG A 124 -17.62 -12.86 6.28
CA ARG A 124 -18.97 -13.29 6.71
C ARG A 124 -18.94 -14.43 7.72
N SER A 125 -17.98 -15.34 7.61
CA SER A 125 -17.78 -16.42 8.60
C SER A 125 -17.10 -15.96 9.88
N GLY A 126 -16.68 -14.68 9.96
CA GLY A 126 -15.94 -14.11 11.07
C GLY A 126 -14.43 -14.32 10.97
N ALA A 127 -13.94 -14.91 9.88
CA ALA A 127 -12.52 -15.01 9.58
C ALA A 127 -11.97 -13.68 9.03
N ALA A 128 -10.64 -13.55 8.95
CA ALA A 128 -10.00 -12.42 8.31
C ALA A 128 -9.82 -12.70 6.81
N GLY A 129 -10.48 -11.91 5.97
CA GLY A 129 -10.34 -11.96 4.51
C GLY A 129 -9.10 -11.20 4.05
N LEU A 130 -7.90 -11.66 4.45
CA LEU A 130 -6.64 -11.02 4.12
C LEU A 130 -5.94 -11.78 3.00
N SER A 131 -5.51 -11.06 1.97
CA SER A 131 -4.66 -11.68 0.95
C SER A 131 -3.33 -12.17 1.55
N PRO A 132 -2.68 -13.19 0.98
CA PRO A 132 -1.41 -13.71 1.49
C PRO A 132 -0.32 -12.63 1.62
N GLN A 133 -0.30 -11.66 0.72
CA GLN A 133 0.64 -10.54 0.74
C GLN A 133 0.42 -9.63 1.95
N VAL A 134 -0.84 -9.37 2.30
CA VAL A 134 -1.21 -8.57 3.47
C VAL A 134 -0.90 -9.31 4.77
N GLN A 135 -1.11 -10.64 4.81
CA GLN A 135 -0.76 -11.46 5.97
C GLN A 135 0.74 -11.42 6.26
N LEU A 136 1.59 -11.55 5.24
CA LEU A 136 3.04 -11.46 5.39
C LEU A 136 3.47 -10.11 5.96
N ARG A 137 2.93 -9.00 5.44
CA ARG A 137 3.24 -7.65 5.93
C ARG A 137 2.79 -7.41 7.37
N LEU A 138 1.63 -7.94 7.76
CA LEU A 138 1.20 -7.90 9.15
C LEU A 138 2.18 -8.62 10.07
N LEU A 139 2.67 -9.79 9.67
CA LEU A 139 3.65 -10.56 10.43
C LEU A 139 4.99 -9.83 10.55
N GLU A 140 5.49 -9.24 9.47
CA GLU A 140 6.72 -8.45 9.47
C GLU A 140 6.66 -7.27 10.44
N ARG A 141 5.55 -6.54 10.44
CA ARG A 141 5.38 -5.39 11.33
C ARG A 141 5.24 -5.78 12.80
N LEU A 142 4.45 -6.80 13.08
CA LEU A 142 4.31 -7.31 14.45
C LEU A 142 5.65 -7.83 15.00
N SER A 143 6.47 -8.43 14.15
CA SER A 143 7.84 -8.88 14.51
C SER A 143 8.77 -7.69 14.74
N GLY A 144 8.65 -6.61 13.97
CA GLY A 144 9.44 -5.39 14.11
C GLY A 144 9.09 -4.58 15.37
N GLU A 145 7.80 -4.49 15.72
CA GLU A 145 7.35 -3.82 16.95
C GLU A 145 7.75 -4.61 18.22
N ALA A 146 7.77 -5.94 18.16
CA ALA A 146 8.25 -6.78 19.26
C ALA A 146 9.75 -6.59 19.51
N ALA A 147 10.55 -6.37 18.46
CA ALA A 147 11.98 -6.09 18.59
C ALA A 147 12.27 -4.68 19.13
N ALA A 148 11.43 -3.69 18.82
CA ALA A 148 11.57 -2.33 19.31
C ALA A 148 11.11 -2.17 20.77
N GLY A 149 10.16 -2.98 21.23
CA GLY A 149 9.65 -2.97 22.61
C GLY A 149 10.61 -3.53 23.66
N THR A 150 11.60 -4.33 23.27
CA THR A 150 12.60 -4.91 24.20
C THR A 150 13.84 -4.04 24.38
N ALA A 151 14.02 -2.96 23.62
CA ALA A 151 15.18 -2.06 23.76
C ALA A 151 14.96 -0.88 24.71
N GLY A 152 13.78 -0.75 25.34
CA GLY A 152 13.38 0.40 26.16
C GLY A 152 13.51 0.25 27.68
N ALA A 153 14.07 -0.84 28.20
CA ALA A 153 14.16 -1.08 29.64
C ALA A 153 15.55 -1.51 30.09
N ALA A 154 16.56 -0.65 30.01
CA ALA A 154 17.74 -0.74 30.87
C ALA A 154 18.56 0.57 30.86
N GLY A 155 18.59 1.30 31.97
CA GLY A 155 19.78 2.02 32.42
C GLY A 155 19.73 3.52 32.39
N THR A 156 19.07 4.14 33.36
CA THR A 156 19.49 5.41 33.95
C THR A 156 20.62 5.12 34.93
N THR A 157 21.77 5.73 34.78
CA THR A 157 22.49 6.45 35.88
C THR A 157 23.79 7.07 35.30
N GLY A 158 23.92 8.38 35.48
CA GLY A 158 25.05 9.04 36.19
C GLY A 158 26.13 9.63 35.31
N THR A 159 26.15 10.91 35.39
CA THR A 159 27.11 11.94 35.87
C THR A 159 27.87 12.70 34.80
N ALA A 160 27.58 13.99 34.89
CA ALA A 160 28.32 15.24 34.76
C ALA A 160 29.81 15.22 34.36
N GLY A 161 30.18 16.16 33.52
CA GLY A 161 31.58 16.54 33.32
C GLY A 161 31.78 17.58 32.23
N ALA A 162 31.91 18.78 32.58
CA ALA A 162 32.07 20.07 32.02
C ALA A 162 33.25 20.33 31.05
N ALA A 163 33.09 21.46 30.36
CA ALA A 163 34.07 22.49 29.94
C ALA A 163 34.77 22.31 28.55
N ALA A 164 34.39 23.19 27.64
CA ALA A 164 35.04 24.45 27.21
C ALA A 164 36.31 24.26 26.36
N THR A 165 36.48 24.81 25.19
CA THR A 165 36.76 26.16 24.75
C THR A 165 37.23 26.18 23.27
N SER A 166 36.75 27.22 22.59
CA SER A 166 37.48 28.10 21.66
C SER A 166 38.11 27.55 20.35
N GLY A 167 37.61 27.93 19.20
CA GLY A 167 38.10 29.12 18.48
C GLY A 167 38.86 28.78 17.23
N THR A 168 38.45 29.24 16.07
CA THR A 168 39.13 30.20 15.22
C THR A 168 38.79 30.05 13.74
N THR A 169 38.22 31.10 13.24
CA THR A 169 38.16 31.63 11.86
C THR A 169 39.13 31.12 10.82
N GLY A 170 38.62 30.95 9.58
CA GLY A 170 39.39 30.88 8.34
C GLY A 170 38.53 30.70 7.10
N VAL A 171 38.36 31.76 6.31
CA VAL A 171 37.71 31.87 4.99
C VAL A 171 38.81 32.15 3.98
N PRO A 172 38.59 32.10 2.64
CA PRO A 172 38.29 31.00 1.70
C PRO A 172 39.41 30.89 0.63
N GLY A 173 39.33 29.87 -0.21
CA GLY A 173 40.14 29.82 -1.45
C GLY A 173 39.72 28.60 -2.32
N PRO A 174 39.98 28.63 -3.62
CA PRO A 174 39.04 28.20 -4.64
C PRO A 174 39.14 26.73 -5.04
N ALA A 175 38.12 26.30 -5.76
CA ALA A 175 37.94 24.99 -6.33
C ALA A 175 39.16 24.49 -7.15
N PRO A 176 39.30 23.17 -7.25
CA PRO A 176 39.58 22.61 -8.55
C PRO A 176 38.49 21.63 -9.00
N SER A 177 38.07 21.85 -10.21
CA SER A 177 37.38 20.96 -11.09
C SER A 177 38.04 19.58 -11.12
N GLY A 178 37.34 18.59 -10.71
CA GLY A 178 37.70 17.19 -10.88
C GLY A 178 36.42 16.41 -11.19
N GLU A 179 36.13 16.29 -12.49
CA GLU A 179 35.16 15.33 -12.98
C GLU A 179 35.62 13.93 -12.57
N PRO A 180 34.78 13.12 -11.93
CA PRO A 180 34.99 11.69 -11.93
C PRO A 180 34.52 11.16 -13.30
N VAL A 181 35.48 10.66 -14.05
CA VAL A 181 35.29 9.90 -15.27
C VAL A 181 34.30 8.76 -14.97
N ALA A 182 33.07 8.94 -15.42
CA ALA A 182 32.09 7.88 -15.44
C ALA A 182 32.57 6.84 -16.45
N GLY A 183 32.84 5.62 -15.96
CA GLY A 183 32.96 4.45 -16.82
C GLY A 183 31.68 4.30 -17.66
N PRO A 184 31.71 3.55 -18.78
CA PRO A 184 30.57 3.49 -19.69
C PRO A 184 29.33 3.02 -18.94
N ALA A 185 28.38 3.92 -18.75
CA ALA A 185 27.08 3.61 -18.19
C ALA A 185 26.44 2.57 -19.13
N ALA A 186 26.28 1.36 -18.65
CA ALA A 186 25.53 0.33 -19.35
C ALA A 186 24.14 0.90 -19.68
N VAL A 187 23.79 0.93 -20.95
CA VAL A 187 22.47 1.40 -21.40
C VAL A 187 21.44 0.51 -20.70
N PRO A 188 20.52 1.09 -19.91
CA PRO A 188 19.53 0.26 -19.20
C PRO A 188 18.70 -0.53 -20.23
N PRO A 189 18.39 -1.81 -19.94
CA PRO A 189 17.60 -2.64 -20.83
C PRO A 189 16.19 -2.05 -21.03
N ASP A 190 15.54 -2.42 -22.13
CA ASP A 190 14.14 -2.10 -22.46
C ASP A 190 13.79 -0.59 -22.48
N GLY A 191 14.76 0.27 -22.81
CA GLY A 191 14.53 1.71 -22.94
C GLY A 191 14.19 2.41 -21.62
N LEU A 192 14.60 1.84 -20.48
CA LEU A 192 14.51 2.49 -19.18
C LEU A 192 15.40 3.75 -19.16
N THR A 193 14.87 4.82 -18.60
CA THR A 193 15.71 6.00 -18.28
C THR A 193 16.62 5.69 -17.09
N ALA A 194 17.70 6.45 -16.93
CA ALA A 194 18.59 6.31 -15.77
C ALA A 194 17.81 6.38 -14.44
N ARG A 195 16.81 7.27 -14.36
CA ARG A 195 15.97 7.42 -13.17
C ARG A 195 15.04 6.22 -12.90
N GLU A 196 14.49 5.64 -13.95
CA GLU A 196 13.67 4.42 -13.85
C GLU A 196 14.53 3.21 -13.46
N ALA A 197 15.75 3.11 -13.99
CA ALA A 197 16.70 2.07 -13.59
C ALA A 197 17.14 2.22 -12.12
N GLU A 198 17.37 3.46 -11.66
CA GLU A 198 17.67 3.76 -10.25
C GLU A 198 16.52 3.38 -9.34
N VAL A 199 15.29 3.75 -9.68
CA VAL A 199 14.08 3.35 -8.93
C VAL A 199 13.93 1.83 -8.93
N LEU A 200 14.19 1.15 -10.04
CA LEU A 200 14.15 -0.31 -10.13
C LEU A 200 15.18 -0.99 -9.23
N GLY A 201 16.41 -0.44 -9.15
CA GLY A 201 17.44 -0.92 -8.22
C GLY A 201 16.99 -0.82 -6.76
N LEU A 202 16.41 0.31 -6.38
CA LEU A 202 15.89 0.51 -5.03
C LEU A 202 14.68 -0.38 -4.71
N ILE A 203 13.85 -0.71 -5.72
CA ILE A 203 12.81 -1.73 -5.60
C ILE A 203 13.42 -3.10 -5.32
N ALA A 204 14.51 -3.44 -5.99
CA ALA A 204 15.21 -4.72 -5.79
C ALA A 204 15.88 -4.82 -4.40
N GLU A 205 16.28 -3.68 -3.82
CA GLU A 205 16.75 -3.57 -2.44
C GLU A 205 15.61 -3.70 -1.39
N GLY A 206 14.36 -3.77 -1.82
CA GLY A 206 13.20 -3.93 -0.95
C GLY A 206 12.62 -2.63 -0.39
N LEU A 207 13.11 -1.44 -0.81
CA LEU A 207 12.65 -0.16 -0.28
C LEU A 207 11.22 0.14 -0.70
N SER A 208 10.38 0.61 0.23
CA SER A 208 9.03 1.14 -0.06
C SER A 208 9.09 2.42 -0.90
N ASN A 209 7.98 2.80 -1.53
CA ASN A 209 7.91 4.04 -2.33
C ASN A 209 8.26 5.28 -1.51
N THR A 210 7.92 5.31 -0.23
CA THR A 210 8.25 6.41 0.70
C THR A 210 9.76 6.47 0.99
N GLU A 211 10.40 5.32 1.15
CA GLU A 211 11.86 5.24 1.35
C GLU A 211 12.61 5.61 0.08
N ILE A 212 12.14 5.13 -1.08
CA ILE A 212 12.66 5.53 -2.40
C ILE A 212 12.52 7.05 -2.57
N ALA A 213 11.36 7.63 -2.24
CA ALA A 213 11.11 9.06 -2.33
C ALA A 213 12.09 9.87 -1.47
N ARG A 214 12.31 9.42 -0.23
CA ARG A 214 13.30 10.04 0.69
C ARG A 214 14.72 9.92 0.16
N ARG A 215 15.11 8.73 -0.31
CA ARG A 215 16.47 8.49 -0.82
C ARG A 215 16.77 9.29 -2.10
N LEU A 216 15.76 9.48 -2.93
CA LEU A 216 15.88 10.20 -4.21
C LEU A 216 15.52 11.67 -4.13
N TYR A 217 15.17 12.19 -2.95
CA TYR A 217 14.76 13.58 -2.69
C TYR A 217 13.61 14.05 -3.60
N VAL A 218 12.60 13.17 -3.82
CA VAL A 218 11.41 13.46 -4.62
C VAL A 218 10.13 13.16 -3.85
N SER A 219 8.98 13.54 -4.41
CA SER A 219 7.69 13.17 -3.80
C SER A 219 7.35 11.70 -4.02
N PRO A 220 6.58 11.04 -3.13
CA PRO A 220 6.08 9.69 -3.36
C PRO A 220 5.25 9.56 -4.65
N ALA A 221 4.54 10.63 -5.04
CA ALA A 221 3.81 10.68 -6.31
C ALA A 221 4.75 10.60 -7.52
N THR A 222 5.92 11.25 -7.45
CA THR A 222 6.95 11.18 -8.49
C THR A 222 7.52 9.76 -8.62
N VAL A 223 7.80 9.11 -7.49
CA VAL A 223 8.25 7.70 -7.48
C VAL A 223 7.21 6.80 -8.13
N LYS A 224 5.93 6.97 -7.78
CA LYS A 224 4.82 6.21 -8.40
C LYS A 224 4.78 6.37 -9.91
N THR A 225 4.98 7.59 -10.42
CA THR A 225 5.05 7.86 -11.87
C THR A 225 6.21 7.09 -12.52
N HIS A 226 7.40 7.10 -11.90
CA HIS A 226 8.54 6.33 -12.42
C HIS A 226 8.27 4.82 -12.40
N ILE A 227 7.63 4.29 -11.36
CA ILE A 227 7.25 2.87 -11.27
C ILE A 227 6.26 2.48 -12.37
N ASN A 228 5.23 3.29 -12.61
CA ASN A 228 4.27 3.02 -13.67
C ASN A 228 4.94 3.01 -15.05
N ASN A 229 5.84 3.97 -15.31
CA ASN A 229 6.57 4.04 -16.57
C ASN A 229 7.52 2.84 -16.76
N LEU A 230 8.23 2.45 -15.70
CA LEU A 230 9.12 1.28 -15.78
C LEU A 230 8.32 -0.01 -15.99
N PHE A 231 7.14 -0.18 -15.36
CA PHE A 231 6.26 -1.34 -15.58
C PHE A 231 5.76 -1.40 -17.02
N ALA A 232 5.35 -0.25 -17.57
CA ALA A 232 4.91 -0.15 -18.97
C ALA A 232 6.04 -0.52 -19.96
N LYS A 233 7.29 -0.13 -19.66
CA LYS A 233 8.44 -0.40 -20.54
C LYS A 233 8.96 -1.83 -20.44
N THR A 234 8.99 -2.39 -19.23
CA THR A 234 9.54 -3.73 -18.97
C THR A 234 8.51 -4.85 -19.08
N GLY A 235 7.21 -4.50 -19.22
CA GLY A 235 6.12 -5.46 -19.26
C GLY A 235 5.86 -6.20 -17.93
N VAL A 236 6.52 -5.78 -16.85
CA VAL A 236 6.25 -6.34 -15.51
C VAL A 236 4.91 -5.82 -14.99
N ARG A 237 4.17 -6.66 -14.28
CA ARG A 237 2.81 -6.37 -13.82
C ARG A 237 2.75 -6.01 -12.34
N ASP A 238 3.76 -6.40 -11.57
CA ASP A 238 3.80 -6.20 -10.14
C ASP A 238 5.23 -5.99 -9.63
N ARG A 239 5.33 -5.63 -8.35
CA ARG A 239 6.60 -5.33 -7.71
C ARG A 239 7.52 -6.55 -7.60
N ALA A 240 6.95 -7.75 -7.37
CA ALA A 240 7.73 -8.99 -7.27
C ALA A 240 8.37 -9.33 -8.62
N GLN A 241 7.62 -9.13 -9.72
CA GLN A 241 8.16 -9.27 -11.08
C GLN A 241 9.22 -8.22 -11.38
N ALA A 242 9.07 -6.97 -10.87
CA ALA A 242 10.09 -5.94 -11.01
C ALA A 242 11.39 -6.32 -10.27
N VAL A 243 11.30 -6.88 -9.07
CA VAL A 243 12.46 -7.42 -8.34
C VAL A 243 13.13 -8.53 -9.16
N ALA A 244 12.37 -9.51 -9.62
CA ALA A 244 12.90 -10.60 -10.45
C ALA A 244 13.50 -10.10 -11.78
N TYR A 245 12.92 -9.06 -12.36
CA TYR A 245 13.45 -8.39 -13.54
C TYR A 245 14.80 -7.71 -13.25
N ALA A 246 14.89 -6.95 -12.15
CA ALA A 246 16.12 -6.27 -11.74
C ALA A 246 17.28 -7.27 -11.54
N PHE A 247 17.04 -8.39 -10.86
CA PHE A 247 18.04 -9.44 -10.67
C PHE A 247 18.48 -10.08 -11.99
N ARG A 248 17.56 -10.38 -12.90
CA ARG A 248 17.89 -10.95 -14.20
C ARG A 248 18.73 -10.04 -15.08
N HIS A 249 18.56 -8.72 -14.97
CA HIS A 249 19.27 -7.73 -15.77
C HIS A 249 20.45 -7.08 -15.03
N GLY A 250 20.79 -7.57 -13.81
CA GLY A 250 21.91 -7.05 -13.04
C GLY A 250 21.71 -5.61 -12.54
N ILE A 251 20.47 -5.14 -12.47
CA ILE A 251 20.10 -3.83 -11.94
C ILE A 251 19.89 -3.99 -10.43
N THR A 252 20.94 -4.29 -9.70
CA THR A 252 20.94 -4.25 -8.23
C THR A 252 21.65 -2.98 -7.81
N GLY A 253 21.13 -2.27 -6.79
CA GLY A 253 21.76 -1.06 -6.28
C GLY A 253 23.24 -1.31 -6.01
N SER A 254 24.09 -0.38 -6.40
CA SER A 254 25.52 -0.47 -6.15
C SER A 254 25.79 -0.63 -4.66
N PRO A 255 26.60 -1.64 -4.24
CA PRO A 255 27.05 -1.68 -2.86
C PRO A 255 27.90 -0.44 -2.59
N GLN A 256 27.57 0.30 -1.51
CA GLN A 256 28.49 1.30 -0.94
C GLN A 256 29.65 0.63 -0.26
#